data_63eb3054ff45add095893aa242bc9220
#
_entry.id   63eb3054ff45add095893aa242bc9220
#
_cell.length_a   1.000
_cell.length_b   1.000
_cell.length_c   1.000
_cell.angle_alpha   90.00
_cell.angle_beta   90.00
_cell.angle_gamma   90.00
#
_symmetry.space_group_name_H-M   'P 1'
#
loop_
_entity.id
_entity.type
_entity.pdbx_description
1 polymer ?
#
loop_
_entity_poly.entity_id
_entity_poly.type
_entity_poly.pdbx_seq_one_letter_code
_entity_poly.pdbx_strand_id
1 'polypeptide(L)'
;MTAYAHLRTLQRSMVMVLTVRALLHAVTIAVGLLAIMRAFAMPRWTLVVVVFAGVCAFVLVASRLLALRSLSRIALWVEERNPELRYALVTVADGIQSPMLDAQALGTPWWTHERQAVLRSLVAPAIVAAITVSIALWLPTYSLSEGSSVTASIAGGRASE
;
A
#
# COMPACT_ATOMS: atom_id res chain seq x y z
N MET A 1 15.31 -22.73 -17.14
CA MET A 1 15.34 -21.70 -16.07
C MET A 1 15.61 -22.41 -14.76
N THR A 2 16.49 -21.93 -13.91
CA THR A 2 16.84 -22.56 -12.62
C THR A 2 15.80 -22.17 -11.54
N ALA A 3 15.64 -23.02 -10.53
CA ALA A 3 14.76 -22.73 -9.37
C ALA A 3 15.14 -21.40 -8.70
N TYR A 4 16.42 -21.09 -8.63
CA TYR A 4 16.93 -19.80 -8.15
C TYR A 4 16.40 -18.59 -8.94
N ALA A 5 16.34 -18.69 -10.27
CA ALA A 5 15.81 -17.60 -11.11
C ALA A 5 14.32 -17.35 -10.83
N HIS A 6 13.53 -18.40 -10.65
CA HIS A 6 12.12 -18.28 -10.28
C HIS A 6 11.94 -17.66 -8.89
N LEU A 7 12.75 -18.08 -7.91
CA LEU A 7 12.72 -17.53 -6.55
C LEU A 7 13.05 -16.03 -6.55
N ARG A 8 14.06 -15.61 -7.32
CA ARG A 8 14.45 -14.22 -7.46
C ARG A 8 13.38 -13.36 -8.15
N THR A 9 12.69 -13.93 -9.13
CA THR A 9 11.57 -13.25 -9.79
C THR A 9 10.38 -13.14 -8.87
N LEU A 10 10.08 -14.17 -8.06
CA LEU A 10 9.05 -14.12 -7.02
C LEU A 10 9.38 -13.05 -5.97
N GLN A 11 10.63 -12.98 -5.51
CA GLN A 11 11.08 -11.94 -4.60
C GLN A 11 10.79 -10.54 -5.16
N ARG A 12 11.16 -10.28 -6.42
CA ARG A 12 10.91 -8.99 -7.07
C ARG A 12 9.42 -8.68 -7.16
N SER A 13 8.61 -9.66 -7.53
CA SER A 13 7.15 -9.48 -7.61
C SER A 13 6.53 -9.23 -6.23
N MET A 14 6.97 -9.91 -5.18
CA MET A 14 6.51 -9.65 -3.81
C MET A 14 6.88 -8.24 -3.34
N VAL A 15 8.12 -7.80 -3.55
CA VAL A 15 8.56 -6.45 -3.21
C VAL A 15 7.74 -5.41 -3.97
N MET A 16 7.54 -5.61 -5.29
CA MET A 16 6.73 -4.71 -6.11
C MET A 16 5.28 -4.62 -5.61
N VAL A 17 4.63 -5.77 -5.36
CA VAL A 17 3.25 -5.83 -4.87
C VAL A 17 3.10 -5.15 -3.52
N LEU A 18 4.03 -5.38 -2.60
CA LEU A 18 4.02 -4.72 -1.28
C LEU A 18 4.23 -3.22 -1.39
N THR A 19 5.12 -2.77 -2.28
CA THR A 19 5.33 -1.34 -2.53
C THR A 19 4.07 -0.69 -3.10
N VAL A 20 3.44 -1.31 -4.10
CA VAL A 20 2.18 -0.82 -4.69
C VAL A 20 1.07 -0.80 -3.63
N ARG A 21 0.95 -1.84 -2.82
CA ARG A 21 -0.02 -1.89 -1.73
C ARG A 21 0.20 -0.78 -0.71
N ALA A 22 1.46 -0.53 -0.33
CA ALA A 22 1.80 0.56 0.57
C ALA A 22 1.42 1.92 -0.01
N LEU A 23 1.72 2.14 -1.29
CA LEU A 23 1.36 3.36 -2.00
C LEU A 23 -0.16 3.56 -2.02
N LEU A 24 -0.93 2.53 -2.35
CA LEU A 24 -2.39 2.57 -2.34
C LEU A 24 -2.94 2.95 -0.95
N HIS A 25 -2.41 2.37 0.12
CA HIS A 25 -2.84 2.75 1.48
C HIS A 25 -2.46 4.18 1.81
N ALA A 26 -1.25 4.64 1.46
CA ALA A 26 -0.82 6.02 1.69
C ALA A 26 -1.72 7.02 0.94
N VAL A 27 -2.04 6.75 -0.32
CA VAL A 27 -2.97 7.57 -1.12
C VAL A 27 -4.37 7.58 -0.49
N THR A 28 -4.89 6.41 -0.10
CA THR A 28 -6.21 6.31 0.54
C THR A 28 -6.29 7.13 1.81
N ILE A 29 -5.28 7.04 2.68
CA ILE A 29 -5.20 7.82 3.91
C ILE A 29 -5.10 9.31 3.60
N ALA A 30 -4.23 9.72 2.68
CA ALA A 30 -4.04 11.12 2.33
C ALA A 30 -5.31 11.74 1.76
N VAL A 31 -5.97 11.06 0.82
CA VAL A 31 -7.23 11.52 0.19
C VAL A 31 -8.36 11.57 1.21
N GLY A 32 -8.48 10.54 2.06
CA GLY A 32 -9.50 10.52 3.12
C GLY A 32 -9.34 11.65 4.12
N LEU A 33 -8.12 11.90 4.58
CA LEU A 33 -7.83 13.02 5.49
C LEU A 33 -8.07 14.38 4.83
N LEU A 34 -7.72 14.54 3.56
CA LEU A 34 -7.96 15.75 2.79
C LEU A 34 -9.47 16.01 2.64
N ALA A 35 -10.27 14.98 2.42
CA ALA A 35 -11.72 15.06 2.35
C ALA A 35 -12.33 15.48 3.70
N ILE A 36 -11.86 14.90 4.81
CA ILE A 36 -12.28 15.27 6.16
C ILE A 36 -11.91 16.72 6.47
N MET A 37 -10.69 17.14 6.17
CA MET A 37 -10.25 18.54 6.38
C MET A 37 -11.10 19.55 5.61
N ARG A 38 -11.49 19.20 4.37
CA ARG A 38 -12.41 20.04 3.58
C ARG A 38 -13.79 20.11 4.21
N ALA A 39 -14.35 18.98 4.66
CA ALA A 39 -15.67 18.91 5.26
C ALA A 39 -15.78 19.69 6.57
N PHE A 40 -14.73 19.74 7.38
CA PHE A 40 -14.73 20.38 8.70
C PHE A 40 -14.05 21.77 8.73
N ALA A 41 -13.67 22.34 7.56
CA ALA A 41 -12.96 23.61 7.46
C ALA A 41 -11.78 23.75 8.45
N MET A 42 -11.00 22.67 8.62
CA MET A 42 -9.93 22.60 9.61
C MET A 42 -8.76 23.56 9.28
N PRO A 43 -8.06 24.08 10.30
CA PRO A 43 -6.96 25.00 10.10
C PRO A 43 -5.78 24.34 9.39
N ARG A 44 -5.00 25.14 8.66
CA ARG A 44 -3.89 24.64 7.79
C ARG A 44 -2.80 23.84 8.52
N TRP A 45 -2.62 24.01 9.83
CA TRP A 45 -1.64 23.24 10.59
C TRP A 45 -1.96 21.75 10.68
N THR A 46 -3.22 21.32 10.47
CA THR A 46 -3.60 19.92 10.40
C THR A 46 -2.97 19.21 9.19
N LEU A 47 -2.61 19.95 8.12
CA LEU A 47 -1.82 19.40 7.00
C LEU A 47 -0.49 18.80 7.48
N VAL A 48 0.17 19.43 8.44
CA VAL A 48 1.44 18.93 9.00
C VAL A 48 1.23 17.59 9.68
N VAL A 49 0.14 17.42 10.42
CA VAL A 49 -0.20 16.14 11.08
C VAL A 49 -0.47 15.05 10.04
N VAL A 50 -1.16 15.38 8.96
CA VAL A 50 -1.45 14.44 7.86
C VAL A 50 -0.16 13.97 7.16
N VAL A 51 0.73 14.91 6.84
CA VAL A 51 2.03 14.59 6.22
C VAL A 51 2.87 13.72 7.16
N PHE A 52 2.93 14.08 8.44
CA PHE A 52 3.66 13.30 9.44
C PHE A 52 3.11 11.89 9.59
N ALA A 53 1.79 11.72 9.67
CA ALA A 53 1.16 10.40 9.71
C ALA A 53 1.45 9.57 8.45
N GLY A 54 1.44 10.19 7.27
CA GLY A 54 1.81 9.56 6.01
C GLY A 54 3.26 9.08 5.98
N VAL A 55 4.19 9.90 6.46
CA VAL A 55 5.61 9.55 6.57
C VAL A 55 5.82 8.39 7.55
N CYS A 56 5.17 8.43 8.72
CA CYS A 56 5.25 7.32 9.70
C CYS A 56 4.72 6.02 9.11
N ALA A 57 3.57 6.05 8.43
CA ALA A 57 3.01 4.87 7.77
C ALA A 57 3.96 4.32 6.69
N PHE A 58 4.56 5.21 5.88
CA PHE A 58 5.53 4.82 4.86
C PHE A 58 6.78 4.16 5.48
N VAL A 59 7.35 4.73 6.55
CA VAL A 59 8.50 4.16 7.25
C VAL A 59 8.19 2.78 7.83
N LEU A 60 7.01 2.59 8.41
CA LEU A 60 6.57 1.29 8.93
C LEU A 60 6.46 0.23 7.82
N VAL A 61 5.95 0.61 6.66
CA VAL A 61 5.87 -0.32 5.52
C VAL A 61 7.26 -0.57 4.93
N ALA A 62 8.09 0.45 4.78
CA ALA A 62 9.46 0.31 4.30
C ALA A 62 10.29 -0.62 5.20
N SER A 63 10.13 -0.54 6.52
CA SER A 63 10.81 -1.45 7.46
C SER A 63 10.39 -2.92 7.26
N ARG A 64 9.12 -3.17 6.93
CA ARG A 64 8.64 -4.51 6.57
C ARG A 64 9.22 -5.03 5.24
N LEU A 65 9.46 -4.15 4.28
CA LEU A 65 10.11 -4.50 3.01
C LEU A 65 11.57 -4.93 3.21
N LEU A 66 12.26 -4.37 4.20
CA LEU A 66 13.62 -4.79 4.53
C LEU A 66 13.70 -6.25 5.00
N ALA A 67 12.66 -6.76 5.65
CA ALA A 67 12.58 -8.14 6.09
C ALA A 67 12.49 -9.16 4.92
N LEU A 68 12.01 -8.72 3.75
CA LEU A 68 11.88 -9.54 2.54
C LEU A 68 13.14 -9.56 1.65
N ARG A 69 14.22 -8.92 2.07
CA ARG A 69 15.49 -8.96 1.33
C ARG A 69 16.17 -10.33 1.37
N SER A 70 15.86 -11.16 2.37
CA SER A 70 16.44 -12.50 2.48
C SER A 70 15.69 -13.50 1.60
N LEU A 71 16.40 -14.07 0.62
CA LEU A 71 15.88 -15.13 -0.26
C LEU A 71 15.50 -16.37 0.53
N SER A 72 16.29 -16.72 1.56
CA SER A 72 16.03 -17.89 2.42
C SER A 72 14.70 -17.77 3.17
N ARG A 73 14.31 -16.56 3.61
CA ARG A 73 12.98 -16.34 4.23
C ARG A 73 11.83 -16.52 3.24
N ILE A 74 12.02 -16.11 2.01
CA ILE A 74 11.01 -16.29 0.97
C ILE A 74 10.91 -17.75 0.58
N ALA A 75 12.04 -18.45 0.47
CA ALA A 75 12.08 -19.88 0.23
C ALA A 75 11.33 -20.64 1.35
N LEU A 76 11.62 -20.34 2.60
CA LEU A 76 10.94 -20.93 3.76
C LEU A 76 9.42 -20.68 3.72
N TRP A 77 9.00 -19.46 3.42
CA TRP A 77 7.58 -19.11 3.31
C TRP A 77 6.85 -19.86 2.18
N VAL A 78 7.53 -20.12 1.05
CA VAL A 78 6.99 -20.94 -0.05
C VAL A 78 6.91 -22.42 0.36
N GLU A 79 7.92 -22.93 1.05
CA GLU A 79 7.96 -24.30 1.51
C GLU A 79 6.95 -24.62 2.61
N GLU A 80 6.65 -23.69 3.50
CA GLU A 80 5.57 -23.82 4.49
C GLU A 80 4.21 -24.09 3.82
N ARG A 81 4.02 -23.56 2.61
CA ARG A 81 2.79 -23.75 1.83
C ARG A 81 2.84 -24.93 0.88
N ASN A 82 4.03 -25.36 0.53
CA ASN A 82 4.27 -26.47 -0.40
C ASN A 82 5.22 -27.49 0.24
N PRO A 83 4.76 -28.31 1.20
CA PRO A 83 5.62 -29.25 1.96
C PRO A 83 6.27 -30.31 1.07
N GLU A 84 5.79 -30.49 -0.15
CA GLU A 84 6.36 -31.40 -1.14
C GLU A 84 7.78 -31.00 -1.57
N LEU A 85 8.15 -29.73 -1.41
CA LEU A 85 9.47 -29.20 -1.78
C LEU A 85 10.61 -29.66 -0.84
N ARG A 86 10.31 -30.13 0.38
CA ARG A 86 11.27 -30.77 1.30
C ARG A 86 12.58 -30.01 1.46
N TYR A 87 12.52 -28.70 1.71
CA TYR A 87 13.68 -27.80 1.89
C TYR A 87 14.58 -27.62 0.64
N ALA A 88 14.12 -28.03 -0.54
CA ALA A 88 14.88 -27.84 -1.78
C ALA A 88 15.10 -26.36 -2.12
N LEU A 89 14.07 -25.52 -1.93
CA LEU A 89 14.17 -24.09 -2.21
C LEU A 89 15.05 -23.33 -1.21
N VAL A 90 14.99 -23.70 0.08
CA VAL A 90 15.86 -23.10 1.11
C VAL A 90 17.30 -23.43 0.82
N THR A 91 17.60 -24.68 0.48
CA THR A 91 18.95 -25.14 0.13
C THR A 91 19.50 -24.42 -1.10
N VAL A 92 18.64 -24.22 -2.12
CA VAL A 92 19.00 -23.45 -3.33
C VAL A 92 19.19 -21.94 -2.99
N ALA A 93 18.38 -21.38 -2.08
CA ALA A 93 18.51 -19.99 -1.65
C ALA A 93 19.79 -19.73 -0.87
N ASP A 94 20.29 -20.73 -0.13
CA ASP A 94 21.57 -20.68 0.60
C ASP A 94 22.81 -20.89 -0.32
N GLY A 95 22.58 -21.03 -1.62
CA GLY A 95 23.64 -21.05 -2.63
C GLY A 95 24.10 -22.46 -3.05
N ILE A 96 23.48 -23.52 -2.53
CA ILE A 96 23.78 -24.89 -2.93
C ILE A 96 22.98 -25.22 -4.19
N GLN A 97 23.64 -25.17 -5.33
CA GLN A 97 23.02 -25.50 -6.62
C GLN A 97 23.34 -26.93 -7.00
N SER A 98 22.29 -27.75 -7.18
CA SER A 98 22.41 -29.12 -7.67
C SER A 98 21.31 -29.38 -8.69
N PRO A 99 21.62 -30.08 -9.82
CA PRO A 99 20.60 -30.43 -10.81
C PRO A 99 19.43 -31.21 -10.22
N MET A 100 19.68 -32.00 -9.18
CA MET A 100 18.67 -32.80 -8.49
C MET A 100 17.72 -31.92 -7.68
N LEU A 101 18.24 -30.89 -6.98
CA LEU A 101 17.45 -29.92 -6.24
C LEU A 101 16.61 -29.04 -7.18
N ASP A 102 17.18 -28.62 -8.30
CA ASP A 102 16.45 -27.86 -9.33
C ASP A 102 15.32 -28.72 -9.92
N ALA A 103 15.56 -29.99 -10.23
CA ALA A 103 14.53 -30.90 -10.74
C ALA A 103 13.38 -31.08 -9.71
N GLN A 104 13.72 -31.26 -8.44
CA GLN A 104 12.73 -31.36 -7.36
C GLN A 104 11.94 -30.07 -7.19
N ALA A 105 12.60 -28.93 -7.16
CA ALA A 105 11.96 -27.63 -7.00
C ALA A 105 11.09 -27.26 -8.20
N LEU A 106 11.41 -27.66 -9.41
CA LEU A 106 10.65 -27.41 -10.63
C LEU A 106 9.56 -28.46 -10.88
N GLY A 107 9.57 -29.58 -10.17
CA GLY A 107 8.56 -30.65 -10.29
C GLY A 107 7.16 -30.24 -9.87
N THR A 108 7.02 -29.19 -9.06
CA THR A 108 5.73 -28.65 -8.61
C THR A 108 5.49 -27.26 -9.21
N PRO A 109 4.25 -26.93 -9.66
CA PRO A 109 3.93 -25.63 -10.26
C PRO A 109 3.69 -24.53 -9.20
N TRP A 110 4.43 -24.53 -8.07
CA TRP A 110 4.30 -23.58 -6.96
C TRP A 110 4.40 -22.12 -7.41
N TRP A 111 5.23 -21.86 -8.40
CA TRP A 111 5.49 -20.55 -8.97
C TRP A 111 4.22 -19.83 -9.46
N THR A 112 3.37 -20.53 -10.22
CA THR A 112 2.16 -19.94 -10.80
C THR A 112 1.11 -19.62 -9.73
N HIS A 113 0.94 -20.53 -8.77
CA HIS A 113 -0.02 -20.37 -7.68
C HIS A 113 0.38 -19.21 -6.75
N GLU A 114 1.63 -19.16 -6.34
CA GLU A 114 2.11 -18.13 -5.43
C GLU A 114 2.09 -16.73 -6.10
N ARG A 115 2.45 -16.65 -7.37
CA ARG A 115 2.35 -15.40 -8.14
C ARG A 115 0.91 -14.89 -8.22
N GLN A 116 -0.05 -15.76 -8.49
CA GLN A 116 -1.47 -15.36 -8.52
C GLN A 116 -1.97 -14.93 -7.15
N ALA A 117 -1.61 -15.64 -6.08
CA ALA A 117 -1.99 -15.27 -4.72
C ALA A 117 -1.47 -13.88 -4.35
N VAL A 118 -0.20 -13.60 -4.69
CA VAL A 118 0.42 -12.28 -4.46
C VAL A 118 -0.29 -11.18 -5.24
N LEU A 119 -0.62 -11.39 -6.52
CA LEU A 119 -1.33 -10.39 -7.33
C LEU A 119 -2.77 -10.17 -6.83
N ARG A 120 -3.49 -11.22 -6.45
CA ARG A 120 -4.85 -11.11 -5.90
C ARG A 120 -4.89 -10.29 -4.62
N SER A 121 -3.81 -10.27 -3.85
CA SER A 121 -3.72 -9.46 -2.62
C SER A 121 -3.79 -7.94 -2.87
N LEU A 122 -3.63 -7.47 -4.11
CA LEU A 122 -3.79 -6.05 -4.49
C LEU A 122 -5.24 -5.64 -4.75
N VAL A 123 -6.14 -6.60 -5.01
CA VAL A 123 -7.53 -6.28 -5.41
C VAL A 123 -8.26 -5.52 -4.31
N ALA A 124 -8.21 -6.00 -3.08
CA ALA A 124 -8.89 -5.36 -1.96
C ALA A 124 -8.39 -3.92 -1.70
N PRO A 125 -7.07 -3.63 -1.57
CA PRO A 125 -6.60 -2.26 -1.39
C PRO A 125 -6.89 -1.36 -2.59
N ALA A 126 -6.90 -1.88 -3.82
CA ALA A 126 -7.25 -1.10 -5.00
C ALA A 126 -8.73 -0.68 -4.99
N ILE A 127 -9.65 -1.57 -4.60
CA ILE A 127 -11.07 -1.26 -4.46
C ILE A 127 -11.27 -0.20 -3.37
N VAL A 128 -10.66 -0.35 -2.21
CA VAL A 128 -10.76 0.63 -1.11
C VAL A 128 -10.24 2.00 -1.55
N ALA A 129 -9.10 2.06 -2.24
CA ALA A 129 -8.56 3.30 -2.78
C ALA A 129 -9.51 3.95 -3.78
N ALA A 130 -10.08 3.17 -4.71
CA ALA A 130 -11.02 3.68 -5.71
C ALA A 130 -12.30 4.25 -5.06
N ILE A 131 -12.87 3.56 -4.08
CA ILE A 131 -14.05 4.03 -3.33
C ILE A 131 -13.72 5.34 -2.58
N THR A 132 -12.57 5.41 -1.89
CA THR A 132 -12.17 6.60 -1.14
C THR A 132 -11.99 7.81 -2.05
N VAL A 133 -11.34 7.63 -3.20
CA VAL A 133 -11.17 8.69 -4.21
C VAL A 133 -12.54 9.13 -4.75
N SER A 134 -13.43 8.19 -5.06
CA SER A 134 -14.77 8.50 -5.55
C SER A 134 -15.57 9.31 -4.53
N ILE A 135 -15.55 8.93 -3.26
CA ILE A 135 -16.22 9.68 -2.19
C ILE A 135 -15.61 11.08 -2.06
N ALA A 136 -14.28 11.21 -2.08
CA ALA A 136 -13.61 12.50 -1.97
C ALA A 136 -13.95 13.46 -3.12
N LEU A 137 -14.17 12.94 -4.33
CA LEU A 137 -14.60 13.74 -5.47
C LEU A 137 -16.07 14.17 -5.39
N TRP A 138 -16.91 13.38 -4.72
CA TRP A 138 -18.34 13.67 -4.56
C TRP A 138 -18.64 14.58 -3.36
N LEU A 139 -17.74 14.75 -2.41
CA LEU A 139 -17.96 15.64 -1.27
C LEU A 139 -18.04 17.10 -1.77
N PRO A 140 -19.20 17.78 -1.56
CA PRO A 140 -19.34 19.17 -1.94
C PRO A 140 -18.35 20.04 -1.13
N THR A 141 -17.69 20.95 -1.82
CA THR A 141 -16.89 22.00 -1.17
C THR A 141 -17.85 22.99 -0.56
N TYR A 142 -18.11 22.89 0.73
CA TYR A 142 -18.83 23.93 1.45
C TYR A 142 -17.93 25.17 1.51
N SER A 143 -18.15 26.12 0.59
CA SER A 143 -17.55 27.44 0.69
C SER A 143 -18.31 28.21 1.77
N LEU A 144 -17.66 28.48 2.90
CA LEU A 144 -18.17 29.36 3.95
C LEU A 144 -18.18 30.85 3.49
N SER A 145 -18.63 31.11 2.26
CA SER A 145 -18.63 32.46 1.67
C SER A 145 -19.90 33.25 1.96
N GLU A 146 -20.90 32.68 2.66
CA GLU A 146 -22.18 33.39 2.89
C GLU A 146 -22.28 34.14 4.23
N GLY A 147 -21.25 34.14 5.07
CA GLY A 147 -21.28 34.83 6.38
C GLY A 147 -20.92 36.30 6.36
N SER A 148 -20.37 36.84 5.28
CA SER A 148 -19.84 38.21 5.26
C SER A 148 -20.83 39.28 4.82
N SER A 149 -21.97 38.92 4.24
CA SER A 149 -22.93 39.93 3.73
C SER A 149 -23.93 40.42 4.76
N VAL A 150 -24.15 39.72 5.86
CA VAL A 150 -25.12 40.09 6.89
C VAL A 150 -24.57 41.16 7.84
N THR A 151 -23.27 41.16 8.13
CA THR A 151 -22.64 42.14 9.03
C THR A 151 -22.44 43.51 8.40
N ALA A 152 -22.32 43.59 7.08
CA ALA A 152 -22.20 44.89 6.39
C ALA A 152 -23.52 45.69 6.34
N SER A 153 -24.67 45.01 6.35
CA SER A 153 -25.99 45.64 6.32
C SER A 153 -26.38 46.30 7.65
N ILE A 154 -25.85 45.82 8.78
CA ILE A 154 -26.16 46.37 10.12
C ILE A 154 -25.31 47.60 10.44
N ALA A 155 -24.11 47.72 9.86
CA ALA A 155 -23.21 48.85 10.07
C ALA A 155 -23.62 50.11 9.25
N GLY A 156 -24.32 49.93 8.11
CA GLY A 156 -24.75 51.03 7.25
C GLY A 156 -26.03 51.77 7.72
N GLY A 157 -26.80 51.19 8.65
CA GLY A 157 -28.08 51.76 9.11
C GLY A 157 -28.00 52.79 10.26
N ARG A 158 -26.82 53.12 10.77
CA ARG A 158 -26.67 53.96 11.96
C ARG A 158 -26.02 55.33 11.73
N ALA A 159 -25.88 55.78 10.49
CA ALA A 159 -25.21 57.00 10.11
C ALA A 159 -26.14 58.06 9.48
N SER A 160 -27.48 57.98 9.69
CA SER A 160 -28.44 58.99 9.19
C SER A 160 -29.53 59.28 10.22
N GLU A 161 -29.14 59.78 11.42
CA GLU A 161 -29.95 60.56 12.32
C GLU A 161 -29.10 61.65 12.93
#